data_b072001a83680f3239ab33a08b2d7ffc
#
_entry.id   b072001a83680f3239ab33a08b2d7ffc
#
_cell.length_a   1.000
_cell.length_b   1.000
_cell.length_c   1.000
_cell.angle_alpha   90.00
_cell.angle_beta   90.00
_cell.angle_gamma   90.00
#
_symmetry.space_group_name_H-M   'P 1'
#
loop_
_entity.id
_entity.type
_entity.pdbx_description
1 polymer ?
#
loop_
_entity_poly.entity_id
_entity_poly.type
_entity_poly.pdbx_seq_one_letter_code
_entity_poly.pdbx_strand_id
1 'polypeptide(L)'
;GAFLGYFVFRRDYEMMESIGLSIFHSISSFNNAGLTILTKERSMEMYVEDPFMLILTTALVFVGGLGFIVIRECWVNRFRWRKLSMHSRVSIFMAVFLLIGGAVLLKLTNPISWLVAFFSSQSARSVGYMVYPFESWSPAGLLVMLVLMFIGTSTGSTGGGVKTSTVFALVLGVRRVTTNAR
;
A
#
# COMPACT_ATOMS: atom_id res chain seq x y z
N GLY A 1 1.89 0.58 15.19
CA GLY A 1 1.03 1.55 14.51
C GLY A 1 0.50 2.59 15.47
N ALA A 2 -0.47 2.24 16.32
CA ALA A 2 -1.17 3.19 17.18
C ALA A 2 -0.23 4.05 18.06
N PHE A 3 0.76 3.45 18.70
CA PHE A 3 1.73 4.19 19.51
C PHE A 3 2.49 5.26 18.71
N LEU A 4 2.91 4.95 17.51
CA LEU A 4 3.60 5.91 16.63
C LEU A 4 2.63 6.96 16.06
N GLY A 5 1.41 6.56 15.69
CA GLY A 5 0.37 7.49 15.22
C GLY A 5 -0.06 8.49 16.28
N TYR A 6 -0.05 8.09 17.55
CA TYR A 6 -0.37 9.01 18.66
C TYR A 6 0.49 10.26 18.66
N PHE A 7 1.78 10.16 18.42
CA PHE A 7 2.68 11.33 18.40
C PHE A 7 2.36 12.31 17.26
N VAL A 8 1.79 11.82 16.16
CA VAL A 8 1.34 12.68 15.05
C VAL A 8 0.04 13.38 15.44
N PHE A 9 -0.98 12.60 15.80
CA PHE A 9 -2.31 13.15 16.11
C PHE A 9 -2.31 14.05 17.36
N ARG A 10 -1.39 13.83 18.30
CA ARG A 10 -1.27 14.66 19.53
C ARG A 10 -0.86 16.10 19.24
N ARG A 11 -0.38 16.41 18.05
CA ARG A 11 -0.04 17.79 17.64
C ARG A 11 -1.30 18.61 17.35
N ASP A 12 -2.36 17.95 16.85
CA ASP A 12 -3.55 18.61 16.30
C ASP A 12 -4.82 18.35 17.12
N TYR A 13 -4.80 17.34 18.01
CA TYR A 13 -5.98 16.89 18.77
C TYR A 13 -5.69 16.74 20.25
N GLU A 14 -6.76 16.75 21.07
CA GLU A 14 -6.65 16.47 22.50
C GLU A 14 -6.20 15.02 22.77
N MET A 15 -5.73 14.78 24.01
CA MET A 15 -5.12 13.49 24.38
C MET A 15 -6.04 12.29 24.13
N MET A 16 -7.30 12.34 24.55
CA MET A 16 -8.24 11.22 24.41
C MET A 16 -8.63 10.99 22.96
N GLU A 17 -8.84 12.07 22.23
CA GLU A 17 -9.16 12.03 20.80
C GLU A 17 -7.98 11.46 19.98
N SER A 18 -6.75 11.92 20.29
CA SER A 18 -5.52 11.42 19.64
C SER A 18 -5.30 9.93 19.84
N ILE A 19 -5.65 9.37 21.01
CA ILE A 19 -5.60 7.93 21.28
C ILE A 19 -6.61 7.20 20.39
N GLY A 20 -7.85 7.68 20.35
CA GLY A 20 -8.91 7.08 19.50
C GLY A 20 -8.53 7.11 18.03
N LEU A 21 -8.10 8.25 17.52
CA LEU A 21 -7.67 8.44 16.12
C LEU A 21 -6.49 7.53 15.76
N SER A 22 -5.49 7.44 16.62
CA SER A 22 -4.28 6.64 16.35
C SER A 22 -4.57 5.13 16.33
N ILE A 23 -5.42 4.64 17.24
CA ILE A 23 -5.86 3.25 17.26
C ILE A 23 -6.68 2.94 15.99
N PHE A 24 -7.67 3.77 15.69
CA PHE A 24 -8.54 3.59 14.53
C PHE A 24 -7.73 3.63 13.23
N HIS A 25 -6.88 4.65 13.05
CA HIS A 25 -6.04 4.78 11.85
C HIS A 25 -5.09 3.59 11.67
N SER A 26 -4.49 3.11 12.78
CA SER A 26 -3.60 1.95 12.72
C SER A 26 -4.32 0.67 12.31
N ILE A 27 -5.52 0.43 12.85
CA ILE A 27 -6.35 -0.72 12.50
C ILE A 27 -6.83 -0.61 11.05
N SER A 28 -7.34 0.55 10.65
CA SER A 28 -7.82 0.81 9.29
C SER A 28 -6.72 0.64 8.25
N SER A 29 -5.52 1.19 8.50
CA SER A 29 -4.36 1.08 7.61
C SER A 29 -3.85 -0.35 7.49
N PHE A 30 -3.70 -1.06 8.61
CA PHE A 30 -3.20 -2.44 8.61
C PHE A 30 -4.18 -3.40 7.92
N ASN A 31 -5.49 -3.19 8.12
CA ASN A 31 -6.52 -3.99 7.47
C ASN A 31 -6.83 -3.53 6.03
N ASN A 32 -6.11 -2.55 5.50
CA ASN A 32 -6.34 -1.99 4.16
C ASN A 32 -7.80 -1.53 3.97
N ALA A 33 -8.44 -1.03 5.03
CA ALA A 33 -9.83 -0.61 4.99
C ALA A 33 -10.04 0.80 4.42
N GLY A 34 -9.06 1.69 4.58
CA GLY A 34 -9.10 3.05 4.06
C GLY A 34 -10.12 3.98 4.70
N LEU A 35 -10.69 3.54 5.82
CA LEU A 35 -11.65 4.33 6.56
C LEU A 35 -10.91 5.35 7.43
N THR A 36 -11.47 6.55 7.50
CA THR A 36 -11.00 7.61 8.39
C THR A 36 -12.17 8.16 9.20
N ILE A 37 -11.92 8.49 10.44
CA ILE A 37 -12.84 9.23 11.32
C ILE A 37 -12.45 10.70 11.44
N LEU A 38 -11.46 11.14 10.65
CA LEU A 38 -11.11 12.55 10.53
C LEU A 38 -12.29 13.30 9.90
N THR A 39 -12.58 14.48 10.38
CA THR A 39 -13.62 15.36 9.80
C THR A 39 -13.22 15.80 8.39
N LYS A 40 -14.20 16.20 7.56
CA LYS A 40 -13.94 16.65 6.17
C LYS A 40 -12.91 17.78 6.08
N GLU A 41 -12.84 18.64 7.08
CA GLU A 41 -11.87 19.75 7.17
C GLU A 41 -10.47 19.26 7.56
N ARG A 42 -10.34 18.05 8.12
CA ARG A 42 -9.10 17.46 8.60
C ARG A 42 -8.92 16.06 7.99
N SER A 43 -8.92 16.01 6.66
CA SER A 43 -8.68 14.76 5.91
C SER A 43 -7.21 14.35 5.94
N MET A 44 -6.88 13.17 5.38
CA MET A 44 -5.49 12.75 5.20
C MET A 44 -4.65 13.72 4.35
N GLU A 45 -5.29 14.62 3.61
CA GLU A 45 -4.64 15.70 2.84
C GLU A 45 -3.83 16.66 3.71
N MET A 46 -4.25 16.89 4.97
CA MET A 46 -3.48 17.70 5.93
C MET A 46 -2.08 17.14 6.21
N TYR A 47 -1.94 15.83 6.10
CA TYR A 47 -0.69 15.13 6.42
C TYR A 47 0.19 14.90 5.18
N VAL A 48 -0.12 15.55 4.04
CA VAL A 48 0.66 15.43 2.79
C VAL A 48 2.13 15.86 2.98
N GLU A 49 2.37 16.82 3.86
CA GLU A 49 3.71 17.33 4.18
C GLU A 49 4.34 16.65 5.41
N ASP A 50 3.61 15.79 6.13
CA ASP A 50 4.17 15.05 7.26
C ASP A 50 4.78 13.71 6.81
N PRO A 51 6.13 13.66 6.66
CA PRO A 51 6.80 12.45 6.18
C PRO A 51 6.63 11.28 7.12
N PHE A 52 6.53 11.52 8.42
CA PHE A 52 6.40 10.46 9.39
C PHE A 52 5.03 9.76 9.27
N MET A 53 3.96 10.53 9.10
CA MET A 53 2.61 9.98 8.90
C MET A 53 2.51 9.17 7.61
N LEU A 54 3.06 9.69 6.51
CA LEU A 54 3.04 9.00 5.22
C LEU A 54 3.83 7.69 5.25
N ILE A 55 5.03 7.68 5.86
CA ILE A 55 5.86 6.48 6.00
C ILE A 55 5.18 5.46 6.89
N LEU A 56 4.66 5.89 8.06
CA LEU A 56 3.96 5.01 8.99
C LEU A 56 2.77 4.32 8.34
N THR A 57 1.92 5.09 7.67
CA THR A 57 0.73 4.57 6.99
C THR A 57 1.13 3.63 5.85
N THR A 58 2.09 4.03 5.01
CA THR A 58 2.60 3.17 3.92
C THR A 58 3.12 1.84 4.45
N ALA A 59 3.89 1.86 5.55
CA ALA A 59 4.42 0.64 6.15
C ALA A 59 3.32 -0.27 6.70
N LEU A 60 2.31 0.29 7.39
CA LEU A 60 1.18 -0.48 7.92
C LEU A 60 0.38 -1.14 6.79
N VAL A 61 0.06 -0.38 5.76
CA VAL A 61 -0.66 -0.85 4.57
C VAL A 61 0.14 -1.91 3.82
N PHE A 62 1.45 -1.70 3.65
CA PHE A 62 2.33 -2.66 3.00
C PHE A 62 2.37 -4.00 3.73
N VAL A 63 2.58 -3.97 5.05
CA VAL A 63 2.63 -5.20 5.87
C VAL A 63 1.29 -5.92 5.86
N GLY A 64 0.17 -5.20 6.05
CA GLY A 64 -1.18 -5.78 5.96
C GLY A 64 -1.48 -6.39 4.59
N GLY A 65 -1.01 -5.75 3.51
CA GLY A 65 -1.16 -6.21 2.13
C GLY A 65 -0.33 -7.44 1.76
N LEU A 66 0.72 -7.79 2.51
CA LEU A 66 1.47 -9.03 2.31
C LEU A 66 0.68 -10.28 2.68
N GLY A 67 -0.25 -10.15 3.61
CA GLY A 67 -1.06 -11.25 4.11
C GLY A 67 -0.42 -12.06 5.24
N PHE A 68 -1.26 -12.64 6.08
CA PHE A 68 -0.83 -13.32 7.30
C PHE A 68 0.07 -14.54 7.04
N ILE A 69 -0.13 -15.25 5.93
CA ILE A 69 0.68 -16.41 5.56
C ILE A 69 2.14 -15.98 5.36
N VAL A 70 2.34 -14.92 4.59
CA VAL A 70 3.67 -14.37 4.29
C VAL A 70 4.33 -13.84 5.57
N ILE A 71 3.58 -13.09 6.38
CA ILE A 71 4.08 -12.56 7.66
C ILE A 71 4.51 -13.68 8.59
N ARG A 72 3.68 -14.72 8.74
CA ARG A 72 3.99 -15.90 9.57
C ARG A 72 5.23 -16.62 9.08
N GLU A 73 5.36 -16.87 7.76
CA GLU A 73 6.54 -17.52 7.19
C GLU A 73 7.81 -16.69 7.39
N CYS A 74 7.73 -15.37 7.21
CA CYS A 74 8.86 -14.48 7.47
C CYS A 74 9.31 -14.56 8.93
N TRP A 75 8.36 -14.57 9.87
CA TRP A 75 8.65 -14.66 11.30
C TRP A 75 9.30 -15.98 11.69
N VAL A 76 8.68 -17.10 11.31
CA VAL A 76 9.15 -18.48 11.64
C VAL A 76 10.53 -18.75 11.03
N ASN A 77 10.75 -18.33 9.79
CA ASN A 77 12.02 -18.53 9.07
C ASN A 77 13.06 -17.43 9.34
N ARG A 78 12.82 -16.51 10.30
CA ARG A 78 13.70 -15.38 10.64
C ARG A 78 14.17 -14.61 9.41
N PHE A 79 13.23 -14.29 8.50
CA PHE A 79 13.49 -13.56 7.23
C PHE A 79 14.53 -14.22 6.31
N ARG A 80 14.79 -15.51 6.44
CA ARG A 80 15.71 -16.23 5.55
C ARG A 80 15.03 -16.50 4.22
N TRP A 81 15.34 -15.69 3.19
CA TRP A 81 14.73 -15.75 1.86
C TRP A 81 14.67 -17.16 1.27
N ARG A 82 15.76 -17.95 1.42
CA ARG A 82 15.85 -19.32 0.88
C ARG A 82 14.88 -20.31 1.52
N LYS A 83 14.38 -20.03 2.73
CA LYS A 83 13.43 -20.89 3.45
C LYS A 83 11.97 -20.52 3.25
N LEU A 84 11.71 -19.39 2.56
CA LEU A 84 10.35 -18.97 2.25
C LEU A 84 9.76 -19.83 1.13
N SER A 85 8.46 -20.11 1.20
CA SER A 85 7.72 -20.76 0.13
C SER A 85 7.76 -19.94 -1.16
N MET A 86 7.52 -20.57 -2.30
CA MET A 86 7.46 -19.87 -3.57
C MET A 86 6.36 -18.81 -3.57
N HIS A 87 5.22 -19.10 -2.92
CA HIS A 87 4.13 -18.15 -2.77
C HIS A 87 4.58 -16.87 -2.05
N SER A 88 5.26 -17.01 -0.91
CA SER A 88 5.73 -15.85 -0.13
C SER A 88 6.78 -15.03 -0.86
N ARG A 89 7.70 -15.69 -1.58
CA ARG A 89 8.69 -14.97 -2.41
C ARG A 89 8.04 -14.16 -3.52
N VAL A 90 7.09 -14.76 -4.25
CA VAL A 90 6.35 -14.09 -5.32
C VAL A 90 5.55 -12.93 -4.76
N SER A 91 4.86 -13.12 -3.63
CA SER A 91 4.06 -12.08 -3.00
C SER A 91 4.90 -10.87 -2.58
N ILE A 92 6.05 -11.10 -1.92
CA ILE A 92 6.96 -10.03 -1.51
C ILE A 92 7.54 -9.33 -2.74
N PHE A 93 8.02 -10.11 -3.73
CA PHE A 93 8.60 -9.55 -4.95
C PHE A 93 7.58 -8.64 -5.67
N MET A 94 6.36 -9.14 -5.89
CA MET A 94 5.31 -8.38 -6.58
C MET A 94 4.88 -7.15 -5.76
N ALA A 95 4.80 -7.26 -4.43
CA ALA A 95 4.46 -6.13 -3.57
C ALA A 95 5.49 -4.99 -3.68
N VAL A 96 6.78 -5.33 -3.63
CA VAL A 96 7.88 -4.37 -3.76
C VAL A 96 7.96 -3.82 -5.20
N PHE A 97 7.83 -4.69 -6.19
CA PHE A 97 7.86 -4.30 -7.61
C PHE A 97 6.76 -3.30 -7.96
N LEU A 98 5.52 -3.57 -7.51
CA LEU A 98 4.38 -2.68 -7.76
C LEU A 98 4.49 -1.37 -6.96
N LEU A 99 5.01 -1.42 -5.73
CA LEU A 99 5.23 -0.23 -4.92
C LEU A 99 6.24 0.72 -5.60
N ILE A 100 7.40 0.19 -5.97
CA ILE A 100 8.46 0.99 -6.59
C ILE A 100 8.06 1.40 -8.01
N GLY A 101 7.60 0.45 -8.83
CA GLY A 101 7.20 0.72 -10.22
C GLY A 101 6.05 1.72 -10.30
N GLY A 102 5.02 1.56 -9.46
CA GLY A 102 3.92 2.50 -9.37
C GLY A 102 4.37 3.88 -8.92
N ALA A 103 5.23 3.97 -7.88
CA ALA A 103 5.76 5.25 -7.42
C ALA A 103 6.58 5.97 -8.50
N VAL A 104 7.44 5.25 -9.23
CA VAL A 104 8.21 5.82 -10.34
C VAL A 104 7.30 6.34 -11.46
N LEU A 105 6.30 5.54 -11.88
CA LEU A 105 5.35 5.95 -12.91
C LEU A 105 4.53 7.16 -12.48
N LEU A 106 4.05 7.19 -11.24
CA LEU A 106 3.30 8.34 -10.71
C LEU A 106 4.17 9.59 -10.62
N LYS A 107 5.44 9.44 -10.21
CA LYS A 107 6.40 10.56 -10.17
C LYS A 107 6.73 11.12 -11.55
N LEU A 108 6.82 10.25 -12.57
CA LEU A 108 7.09 10.69 -13.95
C LEU A 108 5.89 11.39 -14.59
N THR A 109 4.68 11.02 -14.19
CA THR A 109 3.44 11.58 -14.75
C THR A 109 2.94 12.83 -14.02
N ASN A 110 3.41 13.07 -12.78
CA ASN A 110 2.93 14.17 -11.95
C ASN A 110 4.09 14.84 -11.18
N PRO A 111 4.04 16.16 -10.97
CA PRO A 111 5.07 16.92 -10.22
C PRO A 111 4.88 16.80 -8.70
N ILE A 112 4.80 15.57 -8.18
CA ILE A 112 4.61 15.26 -6.76
C ILE A 112 5.92 14.87 -6.08
N SER A 113 6.01 14.93 -4.75
CA SER A 113 7.17 14.43 -4.02
C SER A 113 7.32 12.91 -4.12
N TRP A 114 8.53 12.39 -3.97
CA TRP A 114 8.75 10.93 -3.95
C TRP A 114 7.94 10.24 -2.87
N LEU A 115 7.82 10.86 -1.72
CA LEU A 115 7.09 10.30 -0.59
C LEU A 115 5.59 10.15 -0.90
N VAL A 116 4.98 11.19 -1.48
CA VAL A 116 3.59 11.16 -1.96
C VAL A 116 3.42 10.11 -3.06
N ALA A 117 4.40 9.96 -3.97
CA ALA A 117 4.35 8.95 -5.01
C ALA A 117 4.34 7.52 -4.44
N PHE A 118 5.21 7.21 -3.45
CA PHE A 118 5.22 5.93 -2.77
C PHE A 118 3.93 5.67 -2.00
N PHE A 119 3.46 6.67 -1.26
CA PHE A 119 2.20 6.58 -0.53
C PHE A 119 1.02 6.30 -1.48
N SER A 120 0.88 7.11 -2.54
CA SER A 120 -0.21 6.98 -3.51
C SER A 120 -0.15 5.66 -4.28
N SER A 121 1.05 5.19 -4.65
CA SER A 121 1.24 3.87 -5.26
C SER A 121 0.76 2.73 -4.37
N GLN A 122 1.05 2.79 -3.07
CA GLN A 122 0.61 1.77 -2.13
C GLN A 122 -0.88 1.89 -1.82
N SER A 123 -1.36 3.12 -1.62
CA SER A 123 -2.74 3.41 -1.28
C SER A 123 -3.72 3.03 -2.39
N ALA A 124 -3.38 3.33 -3.65
CA ALA A 124 -4.21 3.01 -4.81
C ALA A 124 -4.53 1.51 -4.93
N ARG A 125 -3.63 0.62 -4.49
CA ARG A 125 -3.78 -0.83 -4.64
C ARG A 125 -4.89 -1.44 -3.78
N SER A 126 -5.22 -0.88 -2.62
CA SER A 126 -6.26 -1.48 -1.78
C SER A 126 -6.89 -0.55 -0.74
N VAL A 127 -6.16 0.41 -0.19
CA VAL A 127 -6.62 1.22 0.94
C VAL A 127 -7.50 2.37 0.49
N GLY A 128 -7.05 3.12 -0.53
CA GLY A 128 -7.81 4.25 -1.05
C GLY A 128 -7.67 5.55 -0.24
N TYR A 129 -6.69 5.67 0.67
CA TYR A 129 -6.39 6.96 1.28
C TYR A 129 -5.88 7.95 0.24
N MET A 130 -6.44 9.14 0.23
CA MET A 130 -6.00 10.22 -0.63
C MET A 130 -5.32 11.32 0.19
N VAL A 131 -4.13 11.69 -0.24
CA VAL A 131 -3.37 12.86 0.26
C VAL A 131 -3.22 13.92 -0.81
N TYR A 132 -3.67 13.63 -2.03
CA TYR A 132 -3.62 14.52 -3.18
C TYR A 132 -4.93 14.43 -3.93
N PRO A 133 -5.66 15.56 -4.15
CA PRO A 133 -6.99 15.57 -4.78
C PRO A 133 -6.96 14.94 -6.19
N PHE A 134 -7.99 14.19 -6.55
CA PHE A 134 -8.08 13.57 -7.89
C PHE A 134 -8.00 14.56 -9.04
N GLU A 135 -8.53 15.75 -8.83
CA GLU A 135 -8.55 16.81 -9.85
C GLU A 135 -7.14 17.32 -10.19
N SER A 136 -6.20 17.15 -9.28
CA SER A 136 -4.81 17.57 -9.46
C SER A 136 -3.94 16.54 -10.18
N TRP A 137 -4.47 15.33 -10.45
CA TRP A 137 -3.73 14.29 -11.15
C TRP A 137 -3.80 14.48 -12.67
N SER A 138 -2.68 14.26 -13.35
CA SER A 138 -2.66 14.21 -14.81
C SER A 138 -3.48 13.00 -15.33
N PRO A 139 -4.05 13.06 -16.55
CA PRO A 139 -4.74 11.90 -17.14
C PRO A 139 -3.87 10.63 -17.19
N ALA A 140 -2.57 10.80 -17.45
CA ALA A 140 -1.62 9.69 -17.43
C ALA A 140 -1.42 9.11 -16.01
N GLY A 141 -1.35 9.98 -14.99
CA GLY A 141 -1.29 9.57 -13.58
C GLY A 141 -2.54 8.81 -13.14
N LEU A 142 -3.73 9.26 -13.55
CA LEU A 142 -4.98 8.57 -13.29
C LEU A 142 -5.02 7.19 -13.94
N LEU A 143 -4.52 7.04 -15.16
CA LEU A 143 -4.43 5.75 -15.83
C LEU A 143 -3.49 4.79 -15.08
N VAL A 144 -2.35 5.26 -14.59
CA VAL A 144 -1.45 4.47 -13.75
C VAL A 144 -2.16 4.04 -12.46
N MET A 145 -2.90 4.94 -11.80
CA MET A 145 -3.67 4.61 -10.61
C MET A 145 -4.72 3.54 -10.88
N LEU A 146 -5.46 3.63 -11.99
CA LEU A 146 -6.45 2.62 -12.39
C LEU A 146 -5.81 1.23 -12.55
N VAL A 147 -4.65 1.14 -13.18
CA VAL A 147 -3.91 -0.13 -13.31
C VAL A 147 -3.48 -0.66 -11.95
N LEU A 148 -2.98 0.21 -11.06
CA LEU A 148 -2.59 -0.18 -9.70
C LEU A 148 -3.80 -0.63 -8.87
N MET A 149 -4.96 0.02 -9.00
CA MET A 149 -6.21 -0.36 -8.33
C MET A 149 -6.69 -1.75 -8.78
N PHE A 150 -6.53 -2.09 -10.06
CA PHE A 150 -6.88 -3.40 -10.58
C PHE A 150 -6.00 -4.52 -9.99
N ILE A 151 -4.68 -4.25 -9.85
CA ILE A 151 -3.74 -5.19 -9.26
C ILE A 151 -3.70 -4.97 -7.75
N GLY A 152 -4.52 -5.70 -7.03
CA GLY A 152 -4.62 -5.59 -5.57
C GLY A 152 -3.43 -6.18 -4.81
N THR A 153 -3.72 -6.80 -3.69
CA THR A 153 -2.73 -7.31 -2.73
C THR A 153 -2.52 -8.81 -2.82
N SER A 154 -1.68 -9.37 -1.95
CA SER A 154 -1.34 -10.79 -1.90
C SER A 154 -2.52 -11.67 -1.48
N THR A 155 -2.49 -12.94 -1.84
CA THR A 155 -3.44 -13.94 -1.36
C THR A 155 -3.30 -14.13 0.16
N GLY A 156 -4.43 -14.17 0.87
CA GLY A 156 -4.44 -14.22 2.35
C GLY A 156 -4.15 -12.89 3.03
N SER A 157 -4.19 -11.78 2.30
CA SER A 157 -4.15 -10.42 2.83
C SER A 157 -5.55 -9.85 3.02
N THR A 158 -5.63 -8.75 3.74
CA THR A 158 -6.88 -8.00 3.98
C THR A 158 -7.31 -7.14 2.79
N GLY A 159 -6.41 -6.89 1.82
CA GLY A 159 -6.70 -6.01 0.69
C GLY A 159 -7.48 -6.70 -0.45
N GLY A 160 -8.20 -5.88 -1.22
CA GLY A 160 -8.99 -6.27 -2.39
C GLY A 160 -8.19 -6.43 -3.68
N GLY A 161 -8.91 -6.46 -4.81
CA GLY A 161 -8.36 -6.51 -6.17
C GLY A 161 -7.93 -7.91 -6.64
N VAL A 162 -7.45 -7.98 -7.89
CA VAL A 162 -6.87 -9.20 -8.46
C VAL A 162 -5.59 -9.53 -7.72
N LYS A 163 -5.53 -10.73 -7.14
CA LYS A 163 -4.38 -11.10 -6.30
C LYS A 163 -3.06 -11.11 -7.07
N THR A 164 -2.00 -10.59 -6.45
CA THR A 164 -0.67 -10.49 -7.09
C THR A 164 -0.15 -11.84 -7.58
N SER A 165 -0.45 -12.93 -6.87
CA SER A 165 -0.11 -14.29 -7.28
C SER A 165 -0.82 -14.72 -8.58
N THR A 166 -2.07 -14.31 -8.77
CA THR A 166 -2.86 -14.57 -9.99
C THR A 166 -2.26 -13.83 -11.17
N VAL A 167 -1.94 -12.53 -11.00
CA VAL A 167 -1.29 -11.73 -12.05
C VAL A 167 0.05 -12.34 -12.44
N PHE A 168 0.86 -12.74 -11.47
CA PHE A 168 2.14 -13.40 -11.73
C PHE A 168 1.99 -14.71 -12.48
N ALA A 169 1.04 -15.57 -12.07
CA ALA A 169 0.76 -16.83 -12.73
C ALA A 169 0.28 -16.63 -14.19
N LEU A 170 -0.53 -15.61 -14.43
CA LEU A 170 -1.04 -15.26 -15.75
C LEU A 170 0.10 -14.83 -16.69
N VAL A 171 0.98 -13.93 -16.21
CA VAL A 171 2.15 -13.46 -16.97
C VAL A 171 3.09 -14.64 -17.31
N LEU A 172 3.35 -15.54 -16.35
CA LEU A 172 4.16 -16.74 -16.61
C LEU A 172 3.49 -17.70 -17.57
N GLY A 173 2.17 -17.90 -17.47
CA GLY A 173 1.40 -18.74 -18.38
C GLY A 173 1.48 -18.25 -19.81
N VAL A 174 1.22 -16.97 -20.05
CA VAL A 174 1.34 -16.35 -21.38
C VAL A 174 2.76 -16.50 -21.91
N ARG A 175 3.78 -16.21 -21.10
CA ARG A 175 5.18 -16.35 -21.50
C ARG A 175 5.54 -17.79 -21.91
N ARG A 176 5.06 -18.81 -21.19
CA ARG A 176 5.31 -20.22 -21.53
C ARG A 176 4.66 -20.60 -22.84
N VAL A 177 3.42 -20.21 -23.08
CA VAL A 177 2.71 -20.47 -24.32
C VAL A 177 3.44 -19.86 -25.52
N THR A 178 3.86 -18.59 -25.38
CA THR A 178 4.56 -17.90 -26.48
C THR A 178 5.98 -18.43 -26.71
N THR A 179 6.64 -18.96 -25.68
CA THR A 179 8.01 -19.52 -25.83
C THR A 179 7.98 -20.95 -26.37
N ASN A 180 6.97 -21.78 -26.02
CA ASN A 180 6.84 -23.14 -26.49
C ASN A 180 6.12 -23.24 -27.87
N ALA A 181 5.59 -22.15 -28.39
CA ALA A 181 5.00 -22.08 -29.75
C ALA A 181 6.07 -21.90 -30.86
N ARG A 182 7.35 -21.97 -30.52
CA ARG A 182 8.49 -22.04 -31.41
C ARG A 182 9.14 -23.40 -31.31
#